data_bd1dee03d4ec996859227d63e590e05e
#
_entry.id   bd1dee03d4ec996859227d63e590e05e
#
_cell.length_a   1.000
_cell.length_b   1.000
_cell.length_c   1.000
_cell.angle_alpha   90.00
_cell.angle_beta   90.00
_cell.angle_gamma   90.00
#
_symmetry.space_group_name_H-M   'P 1'
#
loop_
_entity.id
_entity.type
_entity.pdbx_description
1 polymer ?
#
loop_
_entity_poly.entity_id
_entity_poly.type
_entity_poly.pdbx_seq_one_letter_code
_entity_poly.pdbx_strand_id
1 'polypeptide(L)'
;LVYTVSYRAAMWPNTDMGTVVLTVDEDEADGVPALRISARATVKGMFSWFYKLDDRYHSWLRSSDMRPVKAEAELLEGDYRFSSAFVYDWDEGVSYNAFRDHRNPEATEVAVELAGEAMDGISLFYTLRMHDIAAYEPGQSKTLALLLKDTVRFIKYTYHGREVREVRGLGRVNTLKFSCQLVNDVADSFEEGSEFFVWISDDGNKVPVFLESPLRVGSVRAHLVEYGGLMY
;
A
#
# COMPACT_ATOMS: atom_id res chain seq x y z
N LEU A 1 -8.39 3.11 -9.66
CA LEU A 1 -7.46 2.09 -10.11
C LEU A 1 -8.01 0.71 -9.76
N VAL A 2 -7.99 -0.24 -10.69
CA VAL A 2 -8.41 -1.63 -10.43
C VAL A 2 -7.25 -2.57 -10.73
N TYR A 3 -6.92 -3.42 -9.75
CA TYR A 3 -5.86 -4.41 -9.88
C TYR A 3 -6.43 -5.83 -9.83
N THR A 4 -5.92 -6.70 -10.68
CA THR A 4 -6.11 -8.14 -10.54
C THR A 4 -4.91 -8.73 -9.78
N VAL A 5 -5.20 -9.45 -8.71
CA VAL A 5 -4.19 -10.16 -7.91
C VAL A 5 -4.15 -11.60 -8.38
N SER A 6 -2.95 -12.11 -8.66
CA SER A 6 -2.72 -13.47 -9.15
C SER A 6 -1.58 -14.14 -8.39
N TYR A 7 -1.62 -15.46 -8.31
CA TYR A 7 -0.52 -16.29 -7.83
C TYR A 7 0.15 -16.99 -9.01
N ARG A 8 1.47 -17.03 -8.99
CA ARG A 8 2.27 -17.77 -9.97
C ARG A 8 3.29 -18.65 -9.27
N ALA A 9 3.33 -19.93 -9.67
CA ALA A 9 4.40 -20.86 -9.33
C ALA A 9 4.82 -21.66 -10.58
N ALA A 10 6.01 -22.25 -10.55
CA ALA A 10 6.60 -22.94 -11.71
C ALA A 10 5.73 -24.08 -12.27
N MET A 11 4.97 -24.75 -11.41
CA MET A 11 4.13 -25.91 -11.78
C MET A 11 2.62 -25.61 -11.76
N TRP A 12 2.22 -24.35 -11.53
CA TRP A 12 0.81 -23.93 -11.51
C TRP A 12 0.57 -22.86 -12.56
N PRO A 13 -0.55 -22.94 -13.29
CA PRO A 13 -0.93 -21.85 -14.19
C PRO A 13 -1.11 -20.56 -13.39
N ASN A 14 -0.84 -19.43 -14.04
CA ASN A 14 -1.10 -18.12 -13.48
C ASN A 14 -2.58 -18.01 -13.13
N THR A 15 -2.94 -17.92 -11.85
CA THR A 15 -4.32 -17.99 -11.39
C THR A 15 -4.72 -16.69 -10.71
N ASP A 16 -5.76 -16.06 -11.27
CA ASP A 16 -6.34 -14.84 -10.69
C ASP A 16 -7.07 -15.21 -9.39
N MET A 17 -6.66 -14.61 -8.28
CA MET A 17 -7.18 -14.91 -6.93
C MET A 17 -8.11 -13.82 -6.42
N GLY A 18 -7.88 -12.58 -6.82
CA GLY A 18 -8.61 -11.46 -6.23
C GLY A 18 -8.53 -10.17 -7.03
N THR A 19 -9.15 -9.16 -6.46
CA THR A 19 -9.15 -7.79 -7.00
C THR A 19 -8.89 -6.82 -5.87
N VAL A 20 -8.11 -5.77 -6.19
CA VAL A 20 -7.99 -4.59 -5.34
C VAL A 20 -8.52 -3.39 -6.13
N VAL A 21 -9.43 -2.65 -5.54
CA VAL A 21 -9.99 -1.41 -6.09
C VAL A 21 -9.54 -0.26 -5.22
N LEU A 22 -8.92 0.75 -5.82
CA LEU A 22 -8.59 2.01 -5.15
C LEU A 22 -9.40 3.14 -5.77
N THR A 23 -10.01 3.96 -4.93
CA THR A 23 -10.72 5.19 -5.32
C THR A 23 -10.17 6.38 -4.54
N VAL A 24 -10.34 7.57 -5.13
CA VAL A 24 -10.03 8.86 -4.49
C VAL A 24 -11.26 9.74 -4.65
N ASP A 25 -11.76 10.25 -3.56
CA ASP A 25 -12.93 11.11 -3.52
C ASP A 25 -12.59 12.38 -2.70
N GLU A 26 -13.15 13.53 -3.08
CA GLU A 26 -13.14 14.71 -2.22
C GLU A 26 -14.02 14.44 -1.00
N ASP A 27 -13.54 14.79 0.19
CA ASP A 27 -14.23 14.56 1.46
C ASP A 27 -13.77 15.59 2.50
N GLU A 28 -14.26 15.43 3.71
CA GLU A 28 -13.87 16.21 4.88
C GLU A 28 -13.58 15.27 6.05
N ALA A 29 -12.52 15.53 6.79
CA ALA A 29 -12.16 14.81 7.99
C ALA A 29 -12.01 15.80 9.16
N ASP A 30 -12.88 15.70 10.16
CA ASP A 30 -12.87 16.54 11.37
C ASP A 30 -12.87 18.05 11.07
N GLY A 31 -13.66 18.48 10.06
CA GLY A 31 -13.74 19.87 9.62
C GLY A 31 -12.60 20.32 8.69
N VAL A 32 -11.73 19.40 8.28
CA VAL A 32 -10.58 19.67 7.40
C VAL A 32 -10.86 19.12 5.99
N PRO A 33 -10.79 19.96 4.92
CA PRO A 33 -10.88 19.45 3.55
C PRO A 33 -9.82 18.41 3.26
N ALA A 34 -10.24 17.25 2.78
CA ALA A 34 -9.38 16.09 2.57
C ALA A 34 -9.71 15.34 1.29
N LEU A 35 -8.77 14.55 0.81
CA LEU A 35 -8.99 13.49 -0.16
C LEU A 35 -9.12 12.17 0.59
N ARG A 36 -10.28 11.52 0.47
CA ARG A 36 -10.46 10.17 0.97
C ARG A 36 -9.97 9.17 -0.06
N ILE A 37 -8.96 8.42 0.32
CA ILE A 37 -8.44 7.32 -0.47
C ILE A 37 -8.99 6.03 0.12
N SER A 38 -9.67 5.24 -0.70
CA SER A 38 -10.25 3.97 -0.29
C SER A 38 -9.62 2.83 -1.07
N ALA A 39 -9.26 1.74 -0.39
CA ALA A 39 -8.82 0.50 -1.00
C ALA A 39 -9.69 -0.65 -0.50
N ARG A 40 -10.17 -1.49 -1.42
CA ARG A 40 -10.88 -2.71 -1.09
C ARG A 40 -10.26 -3.90 -1.80
N ALA A 41 -9.85 -4.90 -1.03
CA ALA A 41 -9.35 -6.17 -1.52
C ALA A 41 -10.40 -7.27 -1.35
N THR A 42 -10.66 -8.04 -2.42
CA THR A 42 -11.62 -9.14 -2.41
C THR A 42 -11.09 -10.35 -3.16
N VAL A 43 -11.45 -11.54 -2.72
CA VAL A 43 -11.17 -12.79 -3.42
C VAL A 43 -12.18 -13.00 -4.54
N LYS A 44 -11.74 -13.61 -5.65
CA LYS A 44 -12.56 -13.93 -6.83
C LYS A 44 -12.64 -15.42 -7.13
N GLY A 45 -13.69 -15.78 -7.87
CA GLY A 45 -13.84 -17.09 -8.50
C GLY A 45 -13.90 -18.24 -7.51
N MET A 46 -13.23 -19.34 -7.84
CA MET A 46 -13.22 -20.57 -7.06
C MET A 46 -12.63 -20.38 -5.65
N PHE A 47 -11.71 -19.43 -5.47
CA PHE A 47 -11.09 -19.15 -4.17
C PHE A 47 -12.09 -18.62 -3.15
N SER A 48 -13.13 -17.89 -3.57
CA SER A 48 -14.17 -17.37 -2.67
C SER A 48 -15.01 -18.47 -1.99
N TRP A 49 -14.95 -19.70 -2.48
CA TRP A 49 -15.63 -20.84 -1.87
C TRP A 49 -14.86 -21.41 -0.68
N PHE A 50 -13.52 -21.26 -0.70
CA PHE A 50 -12.62 -21.81 0.32
C PHE A 50 -12.14 -20.77 1.31
N TYR A 51 -12.06 -19.50 0.87
CA TYR A 51 -11.52 -18.41 1.65
C TYR A 51 -12.30 -17.13 1.38
N LYS A 52 -12.77 -16.50 2.44
CA LYS A 52 -13.43 -15.19 2.36
C LYS A 52 -12.41 -14.11 2.66
N LEU A 53 -12.31 -13.11 1.78
CA LEU A 53 -11.51 -11.92 1.99
C LEU A 53 -12.31 -10.70 1.52
N ASP A 54 -12.50 -9.75 2.40
CA ASP A 54 -13.08 -8.43 2.13
C ASP A 54 -12.41 -7.43 3.06
N ASP A 55 -11.24 -6.96 2.65
CA ASP A 55 -10.47 -6.00 3.40
C ASP A 55 -10.72 -4.60 2.87
N ARG A 56 -10.96 -3.68 3.76
CA ARG A 56 -11.27 -2.28 3.45
C ARG A 56 -10.33 -1.38 4.22
N TYR A 57 -9.77 -0.42 3.51
CA TYR A 57 -8.88 0.60 4.04
C TYR A 57 -9.37 1.97 3.57
N HIS A 58 -9.36 2.93 4.46
CA HIS A 58 -9.65 4.32 4.17
C HIS A 58 -8.57 5.20 4.80
N SER A 59 -8.11 6.20 4.06
CA SER A 59 -7.22 7.21 4.59
C SER A 59 -7.66 8.58 4.08
N TRP A 60 -7.70 9.57 4.97
CA TRP A 60 -8.05 10.95 4.64
C TRP A 60 -6.79 11.80 4.67
N LEU A 61 -6.37 12.24 3.50
CA LEU A 61 -5.21 13.10 3.33
C LEU A 61 -5.67 14.55 3.23
N ARG A 62 -5.18 15.41 4.11
CA ARG A 62 -5.46 16.83 4.09
C ARG A 62 -5.10 17.43 2.73
N SER A 63 -6.04 18.14 2.09
CA SER A 63 -5.88 18.61 0.71
C SER A 63 -4.74 19.63 0.52
N SER A 64 -4.32 20.32 1.59
CA SER A 64 -3.30 21.37 1.52
C SER A 64 -1.86 20.85 1.46
N ASP A 65 -1.56 19.70 2.07
CA ASP A 65 -0.20 19.19 2.21
C ASP A 65 -0.08 17.66 2.08
N MET A 66 -1.21 16.98 1.83
CA MET A 66 -1.31 15.52 1.70
C MET A 66 -0.87 14.72 2.94
N ARG A 67 -0.83 15.35 4.11
CA ARG A 67 -0.64 14.64 5.37
C ARG A 67 -1.93 13.93 5.80
N PRO A 68 -1.87 12.68 6.28
CA PRO A 68 -3.06 12.02 6.78
C PRO A 68 -3.63 12.73 8.02
N VAL A 69 -4.96 12.86 8.04
CA VAL A 69 -5.73 13.32 9.21
C VAL A 69 -6.17 12.11 10.02
N LYS A 70 -6.72 11.11 9.33
CA LYS A 70 -7.12 9.83 9.94
C LYS A 70 -7.01 8.70 8.93
N ALA A 71 -6.94 7.46 9.46
CA ALA A 71 -7.02 6.26 8.66
C ALA A 71 -7.83 5.18 9.39
N GLU A 72 -8.54 4.35 8.62
CA GLU A 72 -9.37 3.27 9.13
C GLU A 72 -9.14 2.00 8.34
N ALA A 73 -9.19 0.84 8.99
CA ALA A 73 -9.14 -0.46 8.33
C ALA A 73 -10.16 -1.42 8.94
N GLU A 74 -10.79 -2.20 8.07
CA GLU A 74 -11.64 -3.34 8.41
C GLU A 74 -11.17 -4.55 7.60
N LEU A 75 -10.68 -5.59 8.27
CA LEU A 75 -10.19 -6.80 7.65
C LEU A 75 -11.11 -7.97 7.95
N LEU A 76 -11.45 -8.70 6.90
CA LEU A 76 -12.23 -9.92 6.95
C LEU A 76 -11.52 -11.01 6.15
N GLU A 77 -10.75 -11.85 6.85
CA GLU A 77 -9.91 -12.89 6.26
C GLU A 77 -10.28 -14.27 6.85
N GLY A 78 -11.12 -15.04 6.15
CA GLY A 78 -11.69 -16.28 6.70
C GLY A 78 -12.50 -16.00 7.96
N ASP A 79 -12.07 -16.52 9.11
CA ASP A 79 -12.66 -16.25 10.42
C ASP A 79 -11.99 -15.07 11.15
N TYR A 80 -10.89 -14.58 10.65
CA TYR A 80 -10.21 -13.42 11.21
C TYR A 80 -11.01 -12.14 10.96
N ARG A 81 -11.18 -11.35 12.02
CA ARG A 81 -11.79 -10.03 11.99
C ARG A 81 -10.86 -9.07 12.71
N PHE A 82 -10.55 -7.98 12.05
CA PHE A 82 -9.73 -6.91 12.62
C PHE A 82 -10.30 -5.56 12.22
N SER A 83 -10.25 -4.60 13.11
CA SER A 83 -10.51 -3.19 12.78
C SER A 83 -9.52 -2.29 13.47
N SER A 84 -9.16 -1.20 12.81
CA SER A 84 -8.33 -0.15 13.39
C SER A 84 -8.78 1.23 12.94
N ALA A 85 -8.53 2.23 13.79
CA ALA A 85 -8.67 3.64 13.49
C ALA A 85 -7.45 4.38 14.01
N PHE A 86 -6.87 5.25 13.19
CA PHE A 86 -5.73 6.12 13.51
C PHE A 86 -6.16 7.56 13.37
N VAL A 87 -5.82 8.38 14.34
CA VAL A 87 -6.00 9.84 14.31
C VAL A 87 -4.64 10.48 14.48
N TYR A 88 -4.25 11.33 13.53
CA TYR A 88 -2.93 11.93 13.50
C TYR A 88 -2.95 13.32 14.13
N ASP A 89 -2.13 13.51 15.12
CA ASP A 89 -1.79 14.83 15.68
C ASP A 89 -0.36 15.20 15.25
N TRP A 90 -0.27 16.01 14.22
CA TRP A 90 1.01 16.46 13.66
C TRP A 90 1.71 17.51 14.50
N ASP A 91 0.97 18.24 15.34
CA ASP A 91 1.52 19.27 16.23
C ASP A 91 2.21 18.61 17.44
N GLU A 92 1.60 17.56 17.96
CA GLU A 92 2.20 16.73 19.04
C GLU A 92 3.17 15.67 18.49
N GLY A 93 3.15 15.37 17.19
CA GLY A 93 3.96 14.31 16.58
C GLY A 93 3.55 12.91 17.00
N VAL A 94 2.26 12.69 17.26
CA VAL A 94 1.70 11.44 17.77
C VAL A 94 0.52 11.00 16.92
N SER A 95 0.32 9.70 16.79
CA SER A 95 -0.93 9.11 16.31
C SER A 95 -1.63 8.38 17.45
N TYR A 96 -2.91 8.68 17.63
CA TYR A 96 -3.79 7.97 18.57
C TYR A 96 -4.49 6.84 17.82
N ASN A 97 -4.11 5.61 18.16
CA ASN A 97 -4.53 4.42 17.45
C ASN A 97 -5.44 3.57 18.33
N ALA A 98 -6.59 3.21 17.81
CA ALA A 98 -7.49 2.23 18.41
C ALA A 98 -7.59 1.00 17.49
N PHE A 99 -7.50 -0.20 18.03
CA PHE A 99 -7.65 -1.44 17.25
C PHE A 99 -8.24 -2.58 18.08
N ARG A 100 -8.88 -3.51 17.41
CA ARG A 100 -9.43 -4.74 17.98
C ARG A 100 -9.38 -5.87 16.98
N ASP A 101 -9.38 -7.11 17.46
CA ASP A 101 -9.51 -8.30 16.63
C ASP A 101 -10.56 -9.28 17.23
N HIS A 102 -10.85 -10.38 16.51
CA HIS A 102 -11.83 -11.37 16.94
C HIS A 102 -11.43 -12.12 18.24
N ARG A 103 -10.14 -12.07 18.66
CA ARG A 103 -9.63 -12.68 19.89
C ARG A 103 -9.68 -11.70 21.06
N ASN A 104 -9.54 -10.41 20.75
CA ASN A 104 -9.65 -9.32 21.70
C ASN A 104 -10.69 -8.31 21.19
N PRO A 105 -11.99 -8.50 21.48
CA PRO A 105 -13.06 -7.65 20.99
C PRO A 105 -13.10 -6.26 21.65
N GLU A 106 -12.45 -6.11 22.81
CA GLU A 106 -12.27 -4.80 23.44
C GLU A 106 -11.21 -4.01 22.66
N ALA A 107 -11.47 -2.72 22.44
CA ALA A 107 -10.50 -1.88 21.77
C ALA A 107 -9.25 -1.69 22.61
N THR A 108 -8.09 -1.91 21.99
CA THR A 108 -6.80 -1.50 22.55
C THR A 108 -6.49 -0.10 22.00
N GLU A 109 -6.20 0.83 22.88
CA GLU A 109 -5.84 2.20 22.54
C GLU A 109 -4.37 2.44 22.86
N VAL A 110 -3.64 3.02 21.93
CA VAL A 110 -2.22 3.36 22.10
C VAL A 110 -1.91 4.71 21.45
N ALA A 111 -0.99 5.44 22.04
CA ALA A 111 -0.36 6.59 21.43
C ALA A 111 0.97 6.15 20.81
N VAL A 112 1.19 6.42 19.53
CA VAL A 112 2.39 6.05 18.79
C VAL A 112 3.09 7.31 18.33
N GLU A 113 4.35 7.50 18.75
CA GLU A 113 5.16 8.61 18.24
C GLU A 113 5.38 8.47 16.73
N LEU A 114 5.09 9.54 15.99
CA LEU A 114 5.33 9.62 14.56
C LEU A 114 6.82 9.90 14.34
N ALA A 115 7.61 8.85 14.12
CA ALA A 115 9.02 8.97 13.80
C ALA A 115 9.19 9.64 12.41
N GLY A 116 9.46 10.94 12.41
CA GLY A 116 9.48 11.73 11.18
C GLY A 116 8.06 11.93 10.62
N GLU A 117 7.84 11.54 9.38
CA GLU A 117 6.53 11.62 8.72
C GLU A 117 5.92 10.22 8.53
N ALA A 118 5.76 9.48 9.63
CA ALA A 118 5.17 8.14 9.58
C ALA A 118 3.70 8.21 9.13
N MET A 119 3.34 7.40 8.15
CA MET A 119 2.01 7.35 7.54
C MET A 119 1.51 5.91 7.48
N ASP A 120 0.20 5.73 7.44
CA ASP A 120 -0.40 4.44 7.11
C ASP A 120 -0.06 4.01 5.67
N GLY A 121 -0.29 2.72 5.35
CA GLY A 121 0.13 2.16 4.06
C GLY A 121 -0.56 2.78 2.84
N ILE A 122 -1.80 3.24 2.98
CA ILE A 122 -2.54 3.89 1.87
C ILE A 122 -2.01 5.29 1.64
N SER A 123 -1.83 6.08 2.70
CA SER A 123 -1.22 7.41 2.63
C SER A 123 0.18 7.34 2.02
N LEU A 124 0.99 6.39 2.47
CA LEU A 124 2.35 6.18 1.97
C LEU A 124 2.37 5.87 0.48
N PHE A 125 1.47 5.00 0.01
CA PHE A 125 1.34 4.66 -1.41
C PHE A 125 1.07 5.90 -2.28
N TYR A 126 0.20 6.80 -1.82
CA TYR A 126 -0.12 8.02 -2.57
C TYR A 126 0.98 9.09 -2.45
N THR A 127 1.59 9.23 -1.30
CA THR A 127 2.71 10.17 -1.08
C THR A 127 3.91 9.83 -1.95
N LEU A 128 4.22 8.54 -2.14
CA LEU A 128 5.28 8.10 -3.05
C LEU A 128 5.10 8.59 -4.49
N ARG A 129 3.86 8.72 -4.98
CA ARG A 129 3.57 9.23 -6.33
C ARG A 129 3.94 10.71 -6.50
N MET A 130 4.04 11.48 -5.40
CA MET A 130 4.40 12.89 -5.41
C MET A 130 5.92 13.10 -5.39
N HIS A 131 6.72 12.07 -5.07
CA HIS A 131 8.17 12.21 -5.03
C HIS A 131 8.75 12.47 -6.43
N ASP A 132 9.75 13.35 -6.48
CA ASP A 132 10.53 13.56 -7.70
C ASP A 132 11.51 12.39 -7.90
N ILE A 133 11.03 11.38 -8.62
CA ILE A 133 11.80 10.17 -8.92
C ILE A 133 12.75 10.39 -10.10
N ALA A 134 12.51 11.42 -10.92
CA ALA A 134 13.32 11.67 -12.11
C ALA A 134 14.80 11.97 -11.78
N ALA A 135 15.05 12.43 -10.56
CA ALA A 135 16.41 12.73 -10.07
C ALA A 135 17.14 11.52 -9.45
N TYR A 136 16.54 10.33 -9.45
CA TYR A 136 17.16 9.16 -8.83
C TYR A 136 18.11 8.44 -9.78
N GLU A 137 19.28 8.08 -9.26
CA GLU A 137 20.23 7.20 -9.92
C GLU A 137 19.92 5.73 -9.58
N PRO A 138 20.09 4.78 -10.54
CA PRO A 138 19.96 3.36 -10.24
C PRO A 138 20.84 2.92 -9.06
N GLY A 139 20.27 2.21 -8.11
CA GLY A 139 20.88 1.80 -6.85
C GLY A 139 20.65 2.78 -5.70
N GLN A 140 20.13 3.96 -5.95
CA GLN A 140 19.79 4.91 -4.89
C GLN A 140 18.60 4.39 -4.08
N SER A 141 18.71 4.49 -2.75
CA SER A 141 17.69 4.06 -1.81
C SER A 141 17.22 5.23 -0.94
N LYS A 142 15.95 5.15 -0.52
CA LYS A 142 15.40 5.99 0.54
C LYS A 142 14.58 5.15 1.49
N THR A 143 14.34 5.68 2.68
CA THR A 143 13.57 5.03 3.73
C THR A 143 12.36 5.89 4.07
N LEU A 144 11.21 5.26 4.27
CA LEU A 144 9.95 5.88 4.67
C LEU A 144 9.45 5.21 5.94
N ALA A 145 8.86 6.00 6.82
CA ALA A 145 8.26 5.50 8.04
C ALA A 145 6.81 5.05 7.79
N LEU A 146 6.50 3.80 8.14
CA LEU A 146 5.19 3.18 8.05
C LEU A 146 4.58 3.06 9.44
N LEU A 147 3.47 3.76 9.68
CA LEU A 147 2.69 3.61 10.90
C LEU A 147 1.88 2.31 10.84
N LEU A 148 2.09 1.47 11.83
CA LEU A 148 1.29 0.27 12.10
C LEU A 148 0.41 0.50 13.33
N LYS A 149 -0.38 -0.51 13.71
CA LYS A 149 -1.35 -0.40 14.81
C LYS A 149 -0.75 0.11 16.13
N ASP A 150 0.47 -0.29 16.48
CA ASP A 150 1.11 -0.04 17.78
C ASP A 150 2.59 0.37 17.68
N THR A 151 3.11 0.57 16.47
CA THR A 151 4.51 0.89 16.25
C THR A 151 4.74 1.52 14.89
N VAL A 152 5.91 2.13 14.72
CA VAL A 152 6.43 2.57 13.42
C VAL A 152 7.46 1.55 12.92
N ARG A 153 7.36 1.17 11.66
CA ARG A 153 8.34 0.40 10.91
C ARG A 153 8.84 1.23 9.76
N PHE A 154 9.88 0.76 9.09
CA PHE A 154 10.46 1.48 7.97
C PHE A 154 10.40 0.64 6.70
N ILE A 155 10.10 1.29 5.57
CA ILE A 155 10.19 0.71 4.24
C ILE A 155 11.37 1.36 3.53
N LYS A 156 12.40 0.59 3.23
CA LYS A 156 13.46 0.99 2.32
C LYS A 156 13.04 0.66 0.90
N TYR A 157 13.07 1.64 0.01
CA TYR A 157 12.89 1.42 -1.40
C TYR A 157 14.14 1.79 -2.18
N THR A 158 14.46 0.98 -3.19
CA THR A 158 15.65 1.15 -4.03
C THR A 158 15.22 1.26 -5.48
N TYR A 159 15.69 2.29 -6.16
CA TYR A 159 15.44 2.48 -7.58
C TYR A 159 16.38 1.61 -8.42
N HIS A 160 15.85 0.87 -9.41
CA HIS A 160 16.61 -0.01 -10.29
C HIS A 160 16.72 0.49 -11.73
N GLY A 161 16.12 1.63 -12.06
CA GLY A 161 16.15 2.18 -13.40
C GLY A 161 14.85 2.07 -14.16
N ARG A 162 14.91 2.42 -15.45
CA ARG A 162 13.80 2.38 -16.40
C ARG A 162 13.78 1.07 -17.15
N GLU A 163 12.58 0.53 -17.34
CA GLU A 163 12.38 -0.62 -18.22
C GLU A 163 11.01 -0.56 -18.89
N VAL A 164 10.89 -1.19 -20.05
CA VAL A 164 9.58 -1.40 -20.71
C VAL A 164 9.01 -2.71 -20.20
N ARG A 165 7.80 -2.65 -19.63
CA ARG A 165 7.13 -3.83 -19.09
C ARG A 165 5.85 -4.13 -19.86
N GLU A 166 5.64 -5.40 -20.18
CA GLU A 166 4.36 -5.89 -20.65
C GLU A 166 3.40 -6.01 -19.46
N VAL A 167 2.34 -5.22 -19.45
CA VAL A 167 1.31 -5.22 -18.39
C VAL A 167 0.02 -5.75 -18.99
N ARG A 168 -0.54 -6.79 -18.34
CA ARG A 168 -1.77 -7.45 -18.79
C ARG A 168 -2.91 -6.43 -18.91
N GLY A 169 -3.49 -6.32 -20.09
CA GLY A 169 -4.58 -5.38 -20.37
C GLY A 169 -4.16 -3.97 -20.78
N LEU A 170 -2.90 -3.58 -20.52
CA LEU A 170 -2.34 -2.27 -20.88
C LEU A 170 -1.29 -2.35 -22.00
N GLY A 171 -0.76 -3.55 -22.29
CA GLY A 171 0.32 -3.74 -23.25
C GLY A 171 1.68 -3.27 -22.70
N ARG A 172 2.50 -2.69 -23.59
CA ARG A 172 3.85 -2.23 -23.26
C ARG A 172 3.81 -0.85 -22.59
N VAL A 173 4.26 -0.77 -21.36
CA VAL A 173 4.30 0.45 -20.55
C VAL A 173 5.75 0.78 -20.20
N ASN A 174 6.17 2.04 -20.40
CA ASN A 174 7.43 2.54 -19.86
C ASN A 174 7.30 2.65 -18.33
N THR A 175 8.23 2.07 -17.61
CA THR A 175 8.14 1.97 -16.15
C THR A 175 9.45 2.31 -15.45
N LEU A 176 9.33 2.75 -14.21
CA LEU A 176 10.39 2.89 -13.24
C LEU A 176 10.28 1.71 -12.26
N LYS A 177 11.35 0.94 -12.10
CA LYS A 177 11.37 -0.25 -11.24
C LYS A 177 11.96 0.08 -9.87
N PHE A 178 11.28 -0.38 -8.84
CA PHE A 178 11.72 -0.31 -7.45
C PHE A 178 11.68 -1.68 -6.80
N SER A 179 12.61 -1.94 -5.89
CA SER A 179 12.42 -2.93 -4.82
C SER A 179 12.10 -2.20 -3.52
N CYS A 180 11.22 -2.81 -2.74
CA CYS A 180 10.78 -2.31 -1.44
C CYS A 180 10.98 -3.41 -0.40
N GLN A 181 11.49 -3.02 0.76
CA GLN A 181 11.79 -3.95 1.84
C GLN A 181 11.41 -3.35 3.18
N LEU A 182 10.70 -4.12 4.00
CA LEU A 182 10.41 -3.74 5.38
C LEU A 182 11.68 -3.92 6.22
N VAL A 183 12.04 -2.90 6.99
CA VAL A 183 13.20 -2.89 7.90
C VAL A 183 12.74 -2.46 9.29
N ASN A 184 13.43 -2.93 10.34
CA ASN A 184 13.06 -2.60 11.71
C ASN A 184 13.55 -1.22 12.14
N ASP A 185 14.71 -0.79 11.61
CA ASP A 185 15.34 0.51 11.85
C ASP A 185 15.94 1.02 10.55
N VAL A 186 16.16 2.34 10.46
CA VAL A 186 16.84 2.99 9.33
C VAL A 186 18.26 2.44 9.12
N ALA A 187 18.91 1.97 10.20
CA ALA A 187 20.25 1.41 10.20
C ALA A 187 20.31 -0.11 9.99
N ASP A 188 19.18 -0.82 10.01
CA ASP A 188 19.17 -2.27 9.99
C ASP A 188 19.55 -2.85 8.63
N SER A 189 20.34 -3.91 8.69
CA SER A 189 20.54 -4.86 7.63
C SER A 189 19.33 -5.79 7.53
N PHE A 190 18.86 -5.98 6.35
CA PHE A 190 17.65 -6.64 5.89
C PHE A 190 17.37 -8.02 6.50
N GLU A 191 16.12 -8.26 6.92
CA GLU A 191 15.60 -9.63 7.01
C GLU A 191 15.37 -10.18 5.59
N GLU A 192 16.03 -11.28 5.25
CA GLU A 192 15.80 -11.98 3.99
C GLU A 192 14.33 -12.45 3.90
N GLY A 193 13.62 -12.03 2.86
CA GLY A 193 12.30 -12.56 2.50
C GLY A 193 11.14 -11.57 2.50
N SER A 194 11.34 -10.32 2.89
CA SER A 194 10.31 -9.27 2.88
C SER A 194 10.42 -8.29 1.70
N GLU A 195 11.27 -8.58 0.70
CA GLU A 195 11.43 -7.73 -0.48
C GLU A 195 10.27 -7.95 -1.46
N PHE A 196 9.70 -6.86 -1.96
CA PHE A 196 8.76 -6.89 -3.06
C PHE A 196 9.14 -5.85 -4.11
N PHE A 197 8.67 -6.04 -5.33
CA PHE A 197 9.00 -5.17 -6.45
C PHE A 197 7.77 -4.41 -6.93
N VAL A 198 7.99 -3.15 -7.30
CA VAL A 198 6.96 -2.26 -7.82
C VAL A 198 7.46 -1.65 -9.11
N TRP A 199 6.62 -1.65 -10.13
CA TRP A 199 6.81 -0.92 -11.37
C TRP A 199 5.75 0.16 -11.48
N ILE A 200 6.18 1.40 -11.52
CA ILE A 200 5.30 2.55 -11.68
C ILE A 200 5.42 3.11 -13.09
N SER A 201 4.37 3.72 -13.62
CA SER A 201 4.41 4.37 -14.93
C SER A 201 5.43 5.51 -14.95
N ASP A 202 6.24 5.57 -16.03
CA ASP A 202 7.23 6.65 -16.26
C ASP A 202 6.54 7.85 -16.93
N ASP A 203 5.55 8.42 -16.23
CA ASP A 203 4.77 9.58 -16.62
C ASP A 203 4.45 10.48 -15.41
N GLY A 204 3.67 11.53 -15.62
CA GLY A 204 3.26 12.45 -14.56
C GLY A 204 2.34 11.83 -13.51
N ASN A 205 1.64 10.73 -13.82
CA ASN A 205 0.74 10.07 -12.87
C ASN A 205 1.46 9.14 -11.89
N LYS A 206 2.60 8.55 -12.27
CA LYS A 206 3.39 7.62 -11.45
C LYS A 206 2.55 6.52 -10.82
N VAL A 207 1.69 5.91 -11.63
CA VAL A 207 0.78 4.86 -11.16
C VAL A 207 1.52 3.53 -11.08
N PRO A 208 1.45 2.80 -9.96
CA PRO A 208 1.94 1.42 -9.92
C PRO A 208 1.14 0.56 -10.90
N VAL A 209 1.80 0.08 -11.95
CA VAL A 209 1.17 -0.73 -12.99
C VAL A 209 1.33 -2.23 -12.75
N PHE A 210 2.35 -2.58 -11.97
CA PHE A 210 2.63 -3.96 -11.60
C PHE A 210 3.36 -4.04 -10.27
N LEU A 211 2.97 -5.01 -9.43
CA LEU A 211 3.63 -5.36 -8.19
C LEU A 211 3.92 -6.86 -8.17
N GLU A 212 5.03 -7.25 -7.60
CA GLU A 212 5.40 -8.65 -7.40
C GLU A 212 6.04 -8.85 -6.04
N SER A 213 5.43 -9.73 -5.23
CA SER A 213 5.99 -10.17 -3.96
C SER A 213 6.42 -11.62 -4.10
N PRO A 214 7.73 -11.92 -4.11
CA PRO A 214 8.24 -13.27 -4.08
C PRO A 214 7.80 -13.98 -2.79
N LEU A 215 7.43 -15.25 -2.91
CA LEU A 215 7.13 -16.12 -1.79
C LEU A 215 8.15 -17.27 -1.77
N ARG A 216 8.15 -18.03 -0.69
CA ARG A 216 8.98 -19.23 -0.57
C ARG A 216 8.78 -20.20 -1.75
N VAL A 217 7.55 -20.26 -2.29
CA VAL A 217 7.21 -20.96 -3.53
C VAL A 217 6.37 -20.03 -4.37
N GLY A 218 6.90 -19.61 -5.54
CA GLY A 218 6.20 -18.73 -6.46
C GLY A 218 6.21 -17.25 -6.07
N SER A 219 5.23 -16.52 -6.56
CA SER A 219 5.03 -15.10 -6.26
C SER A 219 3.55 -14.71 -6.29
N VAL A 220 3.19 -13.71 -5.49
CA VAL A 220 1.93 -12.97 -5.62
C VAL A 220 2.18 -11.75 -6.49
N ARG A 221 1.27 -11.50 -7.42
CA ARG A 221 1.37 -10.42 -8.40
C ARG A 221 0.09 -9.61 -8.44
N ALA A 222 0.22 -8.30 -8.52
CA ALA A 222 -0.90 -7.40 -8.80
C ALA A 222 -0.65 -6.67 -10.12
N HIS A 223 -1.63 -6.74 -11.03
CA HIS A 223 -1.60 -6.07 -12.32
C HIS A 223 -2.68 -5.00 -12.35
N LEU A 224 -2.32 -3.78 -12.72
CA LEU A 224 -3.30 -2.75 -13.04
C LEU A 224 -4.05 -3.18 -14.32
N VAL A 225 -5.38 -3.26 -14.24
CA VAL A 225 -6.24 -3.68 -15.36
C VAL A 225 -7.22 -2.61 -15.79
N GLU A 226 -7.51 -1.64 -14.92
CA GLU A 226 -8.39 -0.53 -15.22
C GLU A 226 -7.95 0.71 -14.42
N TYR A 227 -8.06 1.87 -15.05
CA TYR A 227 -7.77 3.16 -14.42
C TYR A 227 -8.68 4.25 -14.99
N GLY A 228 -8.87 5.31 -14.20
CA GLY A 228 -9.63 6.49 -14.60
C GLY A 228 -9.28 7.68 -13.74
N GLY A 229 -9.64 8.89 -14.19
CA GLY A 229 -9.39 10.13 -13.46
C GLY A 229 -7.90 10.50 -13.34
N LEU A 230 -7.05 10.01 -14.24
CA LEU A 230 -5.65 10.40 -14.34
C LEU A 230 -5.50 11.72 -15.08
N MET A 231 -4.50 12.54 -14.70
CA MET A 231 -4.29 13.86 -15.27
C MET A 231 -3.38 13.85 -16.51
N TYR A 232 -2.57 12.79 -16.69
CA TYR A 232 -1.57 12.67 -17.76
C TYR A 232 -1.71 11.34 -18.50
#